data_a0cda77a055e1612ae535cf332a258df
#
_entry.id   a0cda77a055e1612ae535cf332a258df
#
_cell.length_a   1.000
_cell.length_b   1.000
_cell.length_c   1.000
_cell.angle_alpha   90.00
_cell.angle_beta   90.00
_cell.angle_gamma   90.00
#
_symmetry.space_group_name_H-M   'P 1'
#
loop_
_entity.id
_entity.type
_entity.pdbx_description
1 polymer ?
#
loop_
_entity_poly.entity_id
_entity_poly.type
_entity_poly.pdbx_seq_one_letter_code
_entity_poly.pdbx_strand_id
1 'polypeptide(L)' 'MTGITKEMTVGEIMRKSPDVAPVLMNVGMHCIGCPSAQGETLEEAAMVHGLDIDEIMSVIESM' A
#
# COMPACT_ATOMS: atom_id res chain seq x y z
N MET A 1 15.84 -2.54 0.87
CA MET A 1 14.65 -2.62 1.75
C MET A 1 14.04 -1.25 1.89
N THR A 2 12.71 -1.19 1.78
CA THR A 2 11.99 0.08 1.81
C THR A 2 11.61 0.53 3.22
N GLY A 3 11.64 -0.38 4.18
CA GLY A 3 11.17 -0.10 5.52
C GLY A 3 9.66 -0.03 5.64
N ILE A 4 8.95 -0.46 4.59
CA ILE A 4 7.49 -0.48 4.56
C ILE A 4 6.99 -1.79 5.17
N THR A 5 5.96 -1.70 6.02
CA THR A 5 5.32 -2.88 6.58
C THR A 5 3.83 -2.85 6.27
N LYS A 6 3.20 -4.02 6.33
CA LYS A 6 1.76 -4.11 6.08
C LYS A 6 0.92 -3.47 7.18
N GLU A 7 1.53 -3.24 8.33
CA GLU A 7 0.86 -2.62 9.47
C GLU A 7 0.85 -1.10 9.39
N MET A 8 1.66 -0.54 8.50
CA MET A 8 1.68 0.91 8.29
C MET A 8 0.41 1.33 7.55
N THR A 9 -0.09 2.52 7.88
CA THR A 9 -1.23 3.06 7.14
C THR A 9 -0.78 3.46 5.73
N VAL A 10 -1.73 3.46 4.81
CA VAL A 10 -1.46 3.85 3.42
C VAL A 10 -0.90 5.28 3.39
N GLY A 11 -1.45 6.18 4.22
CA GLY A 11 -0.95 7.54 4.30
C GLY A 11 0.49 7.63 4.76
N GLU A 12 0.88 6.80 5.73
CA GLU A 12 2.26 6.75 6.19
C GLU A 12 3.19 6.26 5.10
N ILE A 13 2.77 5.22 4.40
CA ILE A 13 3.56 4.64 3.30
C ILE A 13 3.79 5.69 2.22
N MET A 14 2.75 6.42 1.87
CA MET A 14 2.84 7.45 0.84
C MET A 14 3.77 8.58 1.23
N ARG A 15 3.78 8.95 2.52
CA ARG A 15 4.67 10.00 3.00
C ARG A 15 6.11 9.52 3.07
N LYS A 16 6.32 8.25 3.44
CA LYS A 16 7.64 7.69 3.58
C LYS A 16 8.27 7.34 2.25
N SER A 17 7.48 6.78 1.34
CA SER A 17 7.95 6.32 0.04
C SER A 17 6.92 6.63 -1.05
N PRO A 18 6.91 7.87 -1.56
CA PRO A 18 5.93 8.24 -2.61
C PRO A 18 6.01 7.34 -3.84
N ASP A 19 7.17 6.74 -4.08
CA ASP A 19 7.37 5.85 -5.24
C ASP A 19 6.50 4.59 -5.19
N VAL A 20 5.96 4.28 -4.01
CA VAL A 20 5.08 3.13 -3.84
C VAL A 20 3.71 3.38 -4.48
N ALA A 21 3.32 4.64 -4.63
CA ALA A 21 2.00 4.98 -5.17
C ALA A 21 1.70 4.30 -6.51
N PRO A 22 2.55 4.42 -7.53
CA PRO A 22 2.29 3.77 -8.81
C PRO A 22 2.20 2.25 -8.67
N VAL A 23 2.98 1.67 -7.78
CA VAL A 23 2.98 0.23 -7.55
C VAL A 23 1.64 -0.21 -6.99
N LEU A 24 1.13 0.51 -6.00
CA LEU A 24 -0.17 0.19 -5.41
C LEU A 24 -1.29 0.33 -6.43
N MET A 25 -1.23 1.36 -7.26
CA MET A 25 -2.22 1.55 -8.31
C MET A 25 -2.18 0.41 -9.32
N ASN A 26 -1.00 -0.08 -9.64
CA ASN A 26 -0.84 -1.17 -10.60
C ASN A 26 -1.41 -2.50 -10.08
N VAL A 27 -1.34 -2.72 -8.77
CA VAL A 27 -1.91 -3.95 -8.20
C VAL A 27 -3.42 -3.87 -7.99
N GLY A 28 -4.02 -2.71 -8.24
CA GLY A 28 -5.46 -2.56 -8.20
C GLY A 28 -6.00 -1.63 -7.12
N MET A 29 -5.14 -0.98 -6.37
CA MET A 29 -5.55 -0.07 -5.30
C MET A 29 -5.67 1.36 -5.85
N HIS A 30 -6.80 1.65 -6.48
CA HIS A 30 -6.99 2.92 -7.16
C HIS A 30 -7.39 4.08 -6.24
N CYS A 31 -7.77 3.79 -5.01
CA CYS A 31 -8.27 4.82 -4.09
C CYS A 31 -7.27 5.22 -3.01
N ILE A 32 -5.98 5.06 -3.27
CA ILE A 32 -4.95 5.33 -2.27
C ILE A 32 -4.86 6.82 -1.90
N GLY A 33 -5.40 7.69 -2.75
CA GLY A 33 -5.40 9.12 -2.47
C GLY A 33 -6.56 9.59 -1.63
N CYS A 34 -7.54 8.72 -1.33
CA CYS A 34 -8.69 9.11 -0.53
C CYS A 34 -8.32 9.20 0.94
N PRO A 35 -8.80 10.24 1.66
CA PRO A 35 -8.49 10.37 3.09
C PRO A 35 -8.89 9.14 3.90
N SER A 36 -10.00 8.51 3.59
CA SER A 36 -10.43 7.32 4.33
C SER A 36 -9.50 6.14 4.05
N ALA A 37 -9.04 5.99 2.81
CA ALA A 37 -8.11 4.93 2.46
C ALA A 37 -6.76 5.14 3.15
N GLN A 38 -6.34 6.37 3.30
CA GLN A 38 -5.06 6.69 3.93
C GLN A 38 -5.04 6.35 5.42
N GLY A 39 -6.20 6.29 6.06
CA GLY A 39 -6.30 5.91 7.47
C GLY A 39 -6.27 4.40 7.69
N GLU A 40 -6.36 3.61 6.63
CA GLU A 40 -6.32 2.16 6.75
C GLU A 40 -4.89 1.64 6.62
N THR A 41 -4.60 0.51 7.29
CA THR A 41 -3.30 -0.14 7.10
C THR A 41 -3.26 -0.75 5.70
N LEU A 42 -2.05 -1.00 5.22
CA LEU A 42 -1.88 -1.62 3.91
C LEU A 42 -2.59 -2.97 3.86
N GLU A 43 -2.50 -3.74 4.94
CA GLU A 43 -3.17 -5.03 5.04
C GLU A 43 -4.68 -4.89 4.92
N GLU A 44 -5.25 -3.93 5.63
CA GLU A 44 -6.69 -3.67 5.57
C GLU A 44 -7.12 -3.24 4.19
N ALA A 45 -6.36 -2.36 3.56
CA ALA A 45 -6.65 -1.89 2.22
C ALA A 45 -6.61 -3.04 1.23
N ALA A 46 -5.63 -3.94 1.35
CA ALA A 46 -5.54 -5.11 0.49
C ALA A 46 -6.77 -6.01 0.65
N MET A 47 -7.23 -6.19 1.89
CA MET A 47 -8.42 -7.00 2.16
C MET A 47 -9.66 -6.41 1.50
N VAL A 48 -9.84 -5.11 1.62
CA VAL A 48 -11.00 -4.43 1.04
C VAL A 48 -11.04 -4.58 -0.47
N HIS A 49 -9.86 -4.56 -1.11
CA HIS A 49 -9.77 -4.68 -2.56
C HIS A 49 -9.63 -6.13 -3.04
N GLY A 50 -9.65 -7.10 -2.12
CA GLY A 50 -9.52 -8.50 -2.47
C GLY A 50 -8.13 -8.87 -2.99
N LEU A 51 -7.10 -8.17 -2.54
CA LEU A 51 -5.73 -8.39 -2.98
C LEU A 51 -4.95 -9.19 -1.94
N ASP A 52 -3.87 -9.85 -2.40
CA ASP A 52 -2.99 -10.61 -1.52
C ASP A 52 -1.91 -9.69 -0.98
N ILE A 53 -1.91 -9.50 0.34
CA ILE A 53 -0.96 -8.60 0.99
C ILE A 53 0.49 -9.08 0.81
N ASP A 54 0.70 -10.39 0.81
CA ASP A 54 2.06 -10.94 0.63
C ASP A 54 2.60 -10.60 -0.76
N GLU A 55 1.75 -10.65 -1.75
CA GLU A 55 2.11 -10.30 -3.12
C GLU A 55 2.45 -8.81 -3.22
N ILE A 56 1.64 -7.97 -2.60
CA ILE A 56 1.87 -6.54 -2.59
C ILE A 56 3.20 -6.23 -1.90
N MET A 57 3.44 -6.83 -0.75
CA MET A 57 4.68 -6.62 -0.01
C MET A 57 5.90 -7.07 -0.81
N SER A 58 5.76 -8.18 -1.52
CA SER A 58 6.84 -8.69 -2.38
C SER A 58 7.21 -7.67 -3.45
N VAL A 59 6.20 -7.08 -4.09
CA VAL A 59 6.44 -6.07 -5.12
C VAL A 59 7.11 -4.83 -4.53
N ILE A 60 6.64 -4.38 -3.38
CA ILE A 60 7.21 -3.21 -2.72
C ILE A 60 8.68 -3.47 -2.34
N GLU A 61 8.97 -4.65 -1.81
CA GLU A 61 10.31 -4.98 -1.38
C GLU A 61 11.29 -5.16 -2.53
N SER A 62 10.79 -5.39 -3.72
CA SER A 62 11.64 -5.53 -4.89
C SER A 62 11.99 -4.20 -5.54
N MET A 63 11.47 -3.11 -5.03
CA MET A 63 11.77 -1.78 -5.57
C MET A 63 13.17 -1.30 -5.24
#